data_74a285ab0680c610d57b54d6999bd7f0
#
_entry.id   74a285ab0680c610d57b54d6999bd7f0
#
_cell.length_a   1.000
_cell.length_b   1.000
_cell.length_c   1.000
_cell.angle_alpha   90.00
_cell.angle_beta   90.00
_cell.angle_gamma   90.00
#
_symmetry.space_group_name_H-M   'P 1'
#
loop_
_entity.id
_entity.type
_entity.pdbx_description
1 polymer ?
#
loop_
_entity_poly.entity_id
_entity_poly.type
_entity_poly.pdbx_seq_one_letter_code
_entity_poly.pdbx_strand_id
1 'polypeptide(L)'
;TYKLPLNLYYYDMQLAGEITGDTMITQGASLDEAHYQSLVYSNNELSYSLWRRIGDWPEYKMAMRKYFTMTDDEIPQNYYYDHLFCTRMMLDTLKVVWDGQEHYTELIDYLKIACPGAYFKTYLDVNETPIAHKYGSYEGAENDVGIIWAERPFLLAVYTSGLSYGPGGNVDMAYADGQSAGSVVCGQLAVLLKAYLDEQVQAEREQAEKEAEEARLAEEQTKAEQAE
;
A
#
# COMPACT_ATOMS: atom_id res chain seq x y z
N THR A 1 -10.05 1.02 -0.53
CA THR A 1 -8.78 0.37 -0.93
C THR A 1 -8.92 -0.65 -2.07
N TYR A 2 -10.11 -1.19 -2.35
CA TYR A 2 -10.37 -2.21 -3.41
C TYR A 2 -9.84 -1.82 -4.80
N LYS A 3 -9.65 -0.52 -5.05
CA LYS A 3 -9.15 0.00 -6.33
C LYS A 3 -7.69 -0.40 -6.59
N LEU A 4 -6.90 -0.73 -5.56
CA LEU A 4 -5.53 -1.19 -5.75
C LEU A 4 -5.50 -2.56 -6.48
N PRO A 5 -6.08 -3.65 -5.96
CA PRO A 5 -6.09 -4.91 -6.69
C PRO A 5 -6.86 -4.85 -8.02
N LEU A 6 -7.88 -3.99 -8.12
CA LEU A 6 -8.61 -3.76 -9.37
C LEU A 6 -7.70 -3.21 -10.48
N ASN A 7 -6.93 -2.17 -10.18
CA ASN A 7 -6.02 -1.61 -11.18
C ASN A 7 -4.85 -2.55 -11.47
N LEU A 8 -4.29 -3.20 -10.46
CA LEU A 8 -3.23 -4.21 -10.62
C LEU A 8 -3.66 -5.33 -11.60
N TYR A 9 -4.92 -5.76 -11.54
CA TYR A 9 -5.45 -6.75 -12.48
C TYR A 9 -5.34 -6.29 -13.94
N TYR A 10 -5.64 -5.03 -14.22
CA TYR A 10 -5.53 -4.49 -15.57
C TYR A 10 -4.08 -4.25 -16.00
N TYR A 11 -3.19 -3.89 -15.08
CA TYR A 11 -1.75 -3.85 -15.36
C TYR A 11 -1.22 -5.24 -15.72
N ASP A 12 -1.66 -6.30 -15.04
CA ASP A 12 -1.32 -7.67 -15.41
C ASP A 12 -1.78 -8.03 -16.83
N MET A 13 -3.01 -7.63 -17.20
CA MET A 13 -3.52 -7.84 -18.56
C MET A 13 -2.72 -7.06 -19.61
N GLN A 14 -2.25 -5.85 -19.30
CA GLN A 14 -1.37 -5.07 -20.16
C GLN A 14 -0.02 -5.77 -20.32
N LEU A 15 0.59 -6.26 -19.26
CA LEU A 15 1.84 -7.02 -19.28
C LEU A 15 1.70 -8.32 -20.07
N ALA A 16 0.54 -8.97 -20.02
CA ALA A 16 0.24 -10.16 -20.82
C ALA A 16 -0.07 -9.85 -22.29
N GLY A 17 -0.19 -8.56 -22.67
CA GLY A 17 -0.58 -8.13 -24.02
C GLY A 17 -2.05 -8.38 -24.38
N GLU A 18 -2.91 -8.61 -23.38
CA GLU A 18 -4.33 -8.87 -23.55
C GLU A 18 -5.15 -7.59 -23.74
N ILE A 19 -4.65 -6.45 -23.25
CA ILE A 19 -5.27 -5.13 -23.34
C ILE A 19 -4.16 -4.07 -23.45
N THR A 20 -4.49 -2.90 -23.99
CA THR A 20 -3.57 -1.77 -24.10
C THR A 20 -4.11 -0.54 -23.40
N GLY A 21 -3.25 0.41 -23.04
CA GLY A 21 -3.63 1.63 -22.31
C GLY A 21 -4.64 2.51 -23.06
N ASP A 22 -4.63 2.50 -24.39
CA ASP A 22 -5.59 3.20 -25.25
C ASP A 22 -6.95 2.50 -25.40
N THR A 23 -7.10 1.29 -24.85
CA THR A 23 -8.38 0.57 -24.86
C THR A 23 -9.47 1.38 -24.16
N MET A 24 -10.55 1.66 -24.86
CA MET A 24 -11.66 2.43 -24.32
C MET A 24 -12.42 1.67 -23.22
N ILE A 25 -12.47 2.22 -22.04
CA ILE A 25 -13.21 1.69 -20.88
C ILE A 25 -14.65 2.23 -20.90
N THR A 26 -14.80 3.51 -21.23
CA THR A 26 -16.09 4.18 -21.47
C THR A 26 -16.00 5.02 -22.75
N GLN A 27 -17.10 5.71 -23.14
CA GLN A 27 -17.09 6.60 -24.30
C GLN A 27 -16.12 7.79 -24.18
N GLY A 28 -15.65 8.11 -22.99
CA GLY A 28 -14.81 9.28 -22.74
C GLY A 28 -13.49 9.00 -22.04
N ALA A 29 -13.16 7.72 -21.74
CA ALA A 29 -11.94 7.39 -21.03
C ALA A 29 -11.31 6.08 -21.52
N SER A 30 -10.01 6.13 -21.79
CA SER A 30 -9.16 4.98 -22.04
C SER A 30 -8.81 4.24 -20.73
N LEU A 31 -8.13 3.13 -20.83
CA LEU A 31 -7.62 2.41 -19.66
C LEU A 31 -6.58 3.24 -18.89
N ASP A 32 -5.68 3.95 -19.58
CA ASP A 32 -4.69 4.83 -18.94
C ASP A 32 -5.39 5.95 -18.16
N GLU A 33 -6.41 6.60 -18.74
CA GLU A 33 -7.20 7.59 -18.03
C GLU A 33 -7.95 6.97 -16.85
N ALA A 34 -8.49 5.78 -17.01
CA ALA A 34 -9.19 5.08 -15.92
C ALA A 34 -8.24 4.71 -14.77
N HIS A 35 -7.01 4.29 -15.05
CA HIS A 35 -5.96 4.07 -14.05
C HIS A 35 -5.66 5.34 -13.28
N TYR A 36 -5.35 6.42 -13.99
CA TYR A 36 -5.03 7.71 -13.40
C TYR A 36 -6.15 8.21 -12.48
N GLN A 37 -7.37 8.26 -12.98
CA GLN A 37 -8.52 8.72 -12.22
C GLN A 37 -8.88 7.81 -11.02
N SER A 38 -8.78 6.51 -11.20
CA SER A 38 -9.06 5.52 -10.15
C SER A 38 -8.04 5.56 -9.01
N LEU A 39 -6.75 5.63 -9.35
CA LEU A 39 -5.66 5.57 -8.37
C LEU A 39 -5.42 6.91 -7.71
N VAL A 40 -5.28 8.00 -8.48
CA VAL A 40 -4.92 9.33 -7.97
C VAL A 40 -6.11 10.00 -7.28
N TYR A 41 -7.23 10.14 -8.00
CA TYR A 41 -8.41 10.85 -7.50
C TYR A 41 -9.44 9.95 -6.83
N SER A 42 -9.20 8.65 -6.82
CA SER A 42 -10.16 7.67 -6.29
C SER A 42 -11.55 7.79 -6.96
N ASN A 43 -11.59 8.11 -8.26
CA ASN A 43 -12.82 8.28 -9.02
C ASN A 43 -13.66 6.98 -8.97
N ASN A 44 -14.92 7.09 -8.54
CA ASN A 44 -15.79 5.94 -8.37
C ASN A 44 -16.40 5.47 -9.69
N GLU A 45 -16.71 6.35 -10.60
CA GLU A 45 -17.39 6.00 -11.86
C GLU A 45 -16.47 5.20 -12.78
N LEU A 46 -15.22 5.63 -12.95
CA LEU A 46 -14.26 4.92 -13.76
C LEU A 46 -13.80 3.62 -13.09
N SER A 47 -13.62 3.62 -11.75
CA SER A 47 -13.35 2.38 -11.02
C SER A 47 -14.51 1.36 -11.14
N TYR A 48 -15.76 1.85 -11.11
CA TYR A 48 -16.94 1.03 -11.32
C TYR A 48 -16.96 0.45 -12.74
N SER A 49 -16.60 1.25 -13.74
CA SER A 49 -16.53 0.81 -15.14
C SER A 49 -15.46 -0.27 -15.35
N LEU A 50 -14.29 -0.14 -14.72
CA LEU A 50 -13.26 -1.18 -14.70
C LEU A 50 -13.78 -2.45 -14.05
N TRP A 51 -14.35 -2.34 -12.86
CA TRP A 51 -14.88 -3.48 -12.13
C TRP A 51 -15.98 -4.22 -12.92
N ARG A 52 -16.95 -3.50 -13.50
CA ARG A 52 -18.06 -4.06 -14.27
C ARG A 52 -17.61 -4.83 -15.53
N ARG A 53 -16.44 -4.52 -16.08
CA ARG A 53 -15.87 -5.29 -17.21
C ARG A 53 -15.35 -6.66 -16.79
N ILE A 54 -14.99 -6.85 -15.53
CA ILE A 54 -14.63 -8.16 -14.98
C ILE A 54 -15.90 -8.98 -14.71
N GLY A 55 -16.95 -8.35 -14.19
CA GLY A 55 -18.23 -9.00 -13.85
C GLY A 55 -18.89 -8.33 -12.65
N ASP A 56 -19.70 -9.07 -11.92
CA ASP A 56 -20.25 -8.66 -10.62
C ASP A 56 -19.25 -8.94 -9.49
N TRP A 57 -19.66 -8.75 -8.22
CA TRP A 57 -18.78 -8.95 -7.08
C TRP A 57 -18.13 -10.34 -7.04
N PRO A 58 -18.84 -11.45 -7.24
CA PRO A 58 -18.24 -12.78 -7.22
C PRO A 58 -17.12 -12.93 -8.25
N GLU A 59 -17.34 -12.52 -9.49
CA GLU A 59 -16.34 -12.63 -10.57
C GLU A 59 -15.12 -11.75 -10.30
N TYR A 60 -15.35 -10.49 -9.88
CA TYR A 60 -14.29 -9.59 -9.48
C TYR A 60 -13.46 -10.16 -8.33
N LYS A 61 -14.13 -10.62 -7.26
CA LYS A 61 -13.44 -11.18 -6.09
C LYS A 61 -12.68 -12.46 -6.43
N MET A 62 -13.23 -13.28 -7.32
CA MET A 62 -12.52 -14.46 -7.83
C MET A 62 -11.30 -14.09 -8.64
N ALA A 63 -11.37 -13.06 -9.49
CA ALA A 63 -10.24 -12.56 -10.25
C ALA A 63 -9.12 -12.02 -9.34
N MET A 64 -9.46 -11.36 -8.21
CA MET A 64 -8.50 -10.84 -7.24
C MET A 64 -7.83 -11.94 -6.41
N ARG A 65 -8.44 -13.14 -6.34
CA ARG A 65 -7.94 -14.25 -5.52
C ARG A 65 -6.50 -14.63 -5.82
N LYS A 66 -6.05 -14.45 -7.05
CA LYS A 66 -4.68 -14.75 -7.51
C LYS A 66 -3.59 -13.96 -6.76
N TYR A 67 -3.95 -12.84 -6.12
CA TYR A 67 -3.00 -12.00 -5.39
C TYR A 67 -2.80 -12.42 -3.93
N PHE A 68 -3.63 -13.32 -3.41
CA PHE A 68 -3.62 -13.67 -1.99
C PHE A 68 -2.95 -15.01 -1.74
N THR A 69 -2.07 -15.03 -0.74
CA THR A 69 -1.41 -16.24 -0.27
C THR A 69 -2.29 -17.07 0.68
N MET A 70 -3.41 -16.51 1.13
CA MET A 70 -4.37 -17.16 2.02
C MET A 70 -4.95 -18.43 1.36
N THR A 71 -5.11 -19.49 2.14
CA THR A 71 -5.82 -20.70 1.72
C THR A 71 -7.34 -20.44 1.62
N ASP A 72 -8.09 -21.35 0.99
CA ASP A 72 -9.54 -21.18 0.87
C ASP A 72 -10.25 -21.18 2.23
N ASP A 73 -9.73 -21.92 3.21
CA ASP A 73 -10.25 -21.95 4.58
C ASP A 73 -9.98 -20.65 5.36
N GLU A 74 -8.96 -19.90 4.99
CA GLU A 74 -8.63 -18.60 5.58
C GLU A 74 -9.43 -17.45 4.97
N ILE A 75 -10.02 -17.64 3.80
CA ILE A 75 -10.85 -16.63 3.13
C ILE A 75 -12.19 -16.50 3.87
N PRO A 76 -12.59 -15.28 4.30
CA PRO A 76 -13.89 -15.08 4.94
C PRO A 76 -15.05 -15.54 4.03
N GLN A 77 -16.04 -16.22 4.59
CA GLN A 77 -17.17 -16.78 3.83
C GLN A 77 -17.94 -15.74 3.02
N ASN A 78 -18.01 -14.49 3.51
CA ASN A 78 -18.67 -13.38 2.82
C ASN A 78 -17.79 -12.66 1.81
N TYR A 79 -16.52 -13.04 1.65
CA TYR A 79 -15.56 -12.38 0.77
C TYR A 79 -16.09 -12.18 -0.67
N TYR A 80 -16.77 -13.17 -1.22
CA TYR A 80 -17.23 -13.14 -2.61
C TYR A 80 -18.52 -12.31 -2.82
N TYR A 81 -19.17 -11.89 -1.75
CA TYR A 81 -20.49 -11.23 -1.81
C TYR A 81 -20.50 -9.82 -1.23
N ASP A 82 -19.37 -9.37 -0.71
CA ASP A 82 -19.26 -8.12 0.03
C ASP A 82 -18.08 -7.26 -0.46
N HIS A 83 -18.11 -5.96 -0.16
CA HIS A 83 -17.04 -5.01 -0.40
C HIS A 83 -15.77 -5.29 0.43
N LEU A 84 -15.83 -6.22 1.36
CA LEU A 84 -14.81 -6.42 2.36
C LEU A 84 -13.54 -7.05 1.79
N PHE A 85 -12.43 -6.45 2.16
CA PHE A 85 -11.09 -7.00 2.10
C PHE A 85 -10.50 -6.95 3.50
N CYS A 86 -9.66 -7.89 3.87
CA CYS A 86 -8.89 -7.78 5.11
C CYS A 86 -7.49 -7.21 4.85
N THR A 87 -6.80 -6.81 5.91
CA THR A 87 -5.44 -6.26 5.83
C THR A 87 -4.45 -7.24 5.20
N ARG A 88 -4.58 -8.54 5.49
CA ARG A 88 -3.72 -9.59 4.90
C ARG A 88 -3.82 -9.61 3.37
N MET A 89 -5.03 -9.56 2.81
CA MET A 89 -5.25 -9.52 1.36
C MET A 89 -4.58 -8.30 0.72
N MET A 90 -4.61 -7.15 1.39
CA MET A 90 -3.96 -5.94 0.88
C MET A 90 -2.45 -6.00 1.01
N LEU A 91 -1.91 -6.57 2.09
CA LEU A 91 -0.47 -6.80 2.20
C LEU A 91 0.03 -7.77 1.13
N ASP A 92 -0.69 -8.85 0.86
CA ASP A 92 -0.36 -9.77 -0.22
C ASP A 92 -0.39 -9.06 -1.59
N THR A 93 -1.39 -8.21 -1.85
CA THR A 93 -1.48 -7.39 -3.07
C THR A 93 -0.30 -6.41 -3.17
N LEU A 94 0.03 -5.71 -2.09
CA LEU A 94 1.18 -4.81 -2.05
C LEU A 94 2.49 -5.55 -2.26
N LYS A 95 2.60 -6.77 -1.76
CA LYS A 95 3.77 -7.64 -1.97
C LYS A 95 3.98 -7.97 -3.44
N VAL A 96 2.91 -8.24 -4.20
CA VAL A 96 3.00 -8.43 -5.65
C VAL A 96 3.55 -7.17 -6.34
N VAL A 97 3.04 -5.99 -5.97
CA VAL A 97 3.53 -4.71 -6.49
C VAL A 97 4.98 -4.47 -6.08
N TRP A 98 5.34 -4.79 -4.84
CA TRP A 98 6.71 -4.66 -4.34
C TRP A 98 7.70 -5.57 -5.07
N ASP A 99 7.35 -6.83 -5.27
CA ASP A 99 8.23 -7.80 -5.93
C ASP A 99 8.39 -7.53 -7.42
N GLY A 100 7.39 -6.89 -8.06
CA GLY A 100 7.39 -6.54 -9.49
C GLY A 100 7.47 -5.03 -9.77
N GLN A 101 8.20 -4.25 -8.95
CA GLN A 101 8.24 -2.79 -9.07
C GLN A 101 8.60 -2.29 -10.47
N GLU A 102 9.51 -2.98 -11.18
CA GLU A 102 9.91 -2.63 -12.54
C GLU A 102 8.77 -2.77 -13.56
N HIS A 103 7.79 -3.61 -13.29
CA HIS A 103 6.62 -3.83 -14.15
C HIS A 103 5.45 -2.90 -13.81
N TYR A 104 5.39 -2.42 -12.55
CA TYR A 104 4.30 -1.61 -12.02
C TYR A 104 4.70 -0.16 -11.73
N THR A 105 5.71 0.36 -12.43
CA THR A 105 6.24 1.71 -12.20
C THR A 105 5.15 2.78 -12.26
N GLU A 106 4.32 2.77 -13.29
CA GLU A 106 3.24 3.74 -13.46
C GLU A 106 2.18 3.66 -12.34
N LEU A 107 1.78 2.44 -11.95
CA LEU A 107 0.89 2.21 -10.80
C LEU A 107 1.47 2.81 -9.53
N ILE A 108 2.75 2.54 -9.26
CA ILE A 108 3.46 3.07 -8.09
C ILE A 108 3.53 4.59 -8.14
N ASP A 109 3.80 5.19 -9.29
CA ASP A 109 3.89 6.65 -9.43
C ASP A 109 2.52 7.32 -9.23
N TYR A 110 1.43 6.74 -9.72
CA TYR A 110 0.09 7.22 -9.42
C TYR A 110 -0.24 7.14 -7.92
N LEU A 111 0.14 6.06 -7.25
CA LEU A 111 -0.02 5.92 -5.80
C LEU A 111 0.85 6.93 -5.01
N LYS A 112 2.04 7.30 -5.51
CA LYS A 112 2.89 8.32 -4.88
C LYS A 112 2.25 9.70 -4.90
N ILE A 113 1.57 10.08 -5.97
CA ILE A 113 0.93 11.40 -6.09
C ILE A 113 -0.50 11.45 -5.53
N ALA A 114 -1.10 10.28 -5.22
CA ALA A 114 -2.44 10.21 -4.67
C ALA A 114 -2.53 10.88 -3.28
N CYS A 115 -3.64 11.56 -3.02
CA CYS A 115 -4.05 12.12 -1.72
C CYS A 115 -2.89 12.77 -0.91
N PRO A 116 -2.27 13.84 -1.40
CA PRO A 116 -1.14 14.47 -0.74
C PRO A 116 -1.54 15.04 0.64
N GLY A 117 -0.67 14.87 1.63
CA GLY A 117 -0.85 15.42 2.97
C GLY A 117 -1.92 14.76 3.83
N ALA A 118 -2.44 13.59 3.45
CA ALA A 118 -3.43 12.85 4.23
C ALA A 118 -3.06 11.38 4.40
N TYR A 119 -3.73 10.70 5.32
CA TYR A 119 -3.51 9.29 5.65
C TYR A 119 -2.04 9.00 5.99
N PHE A 120 -1.36 8.06 5.36
CA PHE A 120 0.07 7.80 5.64
C PHE A 120 0.97 9.00 5.40
N LYS A 121 0.55 9.95 4.56
CA LYS A 121 1.29 11.18 4.24
C LYS A 121 0.98 12.35 5.17
N THR A 122 0.14 12.16 6.21
CA THR A 122 -0.25 13.26 7.11
C THR A 122 0.95 13.83 7.89
N TYR A 123 1.85 12.97 8.36
CA TYR A 123 2.93 13.36 9.27
C TYR A 123 4.33 12.96 8.80
N LEU A 124 4.46 12.34 7.63
CA LEU A 124 5.74 11.99 7.03
C LEU A 124 6.05 12.93 5.85
N ASP A 125 7.27 13.45 5.79
CA ASP A 125 7.74 14.18 4.61
C ASP A 125 7.98 13.20 3.47
N VAL A 126 7.17 13.29 2.44
CA VAL A 126 7.23 12.42 1.26
C VAL A 126 8.49 12.62 0.40
N ASN A 127 9.22 13.73 0.58
CA ASN A 127 10.50 13.97 -0.09
C ASN A 127 11.62 13.17 0.58
N GLU A 128 11.54 12.96 1.89
CA GLU A 128 12.51 12.16 2.66
C GLU A 128 12.10 10.68 2.71
N THR A 129 10.80 10.43 2.80
CA THR A 129 10.21 9.10 2.90
C THR A 129 9.13 8.95 1.83
N PRO A 130 9.47 8.51 0.61
CA PRO A 130 8.47 8.31 -0.44
C PRO A 130 7.40 7.31 -0.01
N ILE A 131 6.14 7.61 -0.35
CA ILE A 131 4.97 6.81 0.03
C ILE A 131 4.07 6.62 -1.19
N ALA A 132 3.86 5.38 -1.59
CA ALA A 132 2.84 5.00 -2.55
C ALA A 132 1.68 4.35 -1.81
N HIS A 133 0.48 4.96 -1.86
CA HIS A 133 -0.66 4.47 -1.07
C HIS A 133 -1.99 4.55 -1.80
N LYS A 134 -2.94 3.70 -1.37
CA LYS A 134 -4.35 3.78 -1.78
C LYS A 134 -5.25 3.85 -0.56
N TYR A 135 -5.80 5.01 -0.33
CA TYR A 135 -6.78 5.27 0.71
C TYR A 135 -8.21 4.87 0.30
N GLY A 136 -9.11 4.80 1.26
CA GLY A 136 -10.53 4.63 1.05
C GLY A 136 -11.34 5.03 2.28
N SER A 137 -12.47 5.69 2.06
CA SER A 137 -13.41 6.10 3.11
C SER A 137 -14.82 5.67 2.72
N TYR A 138 -15.53 5.02 3.63
CA TYR A 138 -16.92 4.61 3.44
C TYR A 138 -17.58 4.23 4.79
N GLU A 139 -18.76 4.78 5.07
CA GLU A 139 -19.62 4.41 6.21
C GLU A 139 -18.89 4.28 7.57
N GLY A 140 -18.12 5.29 7.95
CA GLY A 140 -17.39 5.31 9.21
C GLY A 140 -16.14 4.42 9.26
N ALA A 141 -15.66 3.99 8.10
CA ALA A 141 -14.37 3.35 7.93
C ALA A 141 -13.47 4.24 7.07
N GLU A 142 -12.24 4.43 7.51
CA GLU A 142 -11.16 5.04 6.73
C GLU A 142 -9.95 4.13 6.77
N ASN A 143 -9.50 3.74 5.60
CA ASN A 143 -8.49 2.72 5.43
C ASN A 143 -7.38 3.25 4.55
N ASP A 144 -6.15 2.82 4.79
CA ASP A 144 -5.03 3.11 3.92
C ASP A 144 -4.12 1.89 3.78
N VAL A 145 -3.61 1.67 2.57
CA VAL A 145 -2.69 0.58 2.26
C VAL A 145 -1.59 1.10 1.35
N GLY A 146 -0.34 0.76 1.63
CA GLY A 146 0.75 1.36 0.87
C GLY A 146 2.13 0.77 1.14
N ILE A 147 3.07 1.26 0.34
CA ILE A 147 4.50 1.00 0.41
C ILE A 147 5.16 2.28 0.92
N ILE A 148 5.99 2.16 1.94
CA ILE A 148 6.72 3.27 2.56
C ILE A 148 8.21 2.97 2.42
N TRP A 149 8.92 3.84 1.69
CA TRP A 149 10.36 3.73 1.45
C TRP A 149 11.14 4.48 2.53
N ALA A 150 11.08 3.96 3.78
CA ALA A 150 11.97 4.36 4.86
C ALA A 150 13.37 3.74 4.68
N GLU A 151 14.28 3.92 5.60
CA GLU A 151 15.59 3.28 5.58
C GLU A 151 15.48 1.74 5.46
N ARG A 152 14.56 1.15 6.21
CA ARG A 152 14.03 -0.20 5.98
C ARG A 152 12.64 -0.06 5.38
N PRO A 153 12.46 -0.27 4.06
CA PRO A 153 11.16 -0.18 3.44
C PRO A 153 10.16 -1.20 4.01
N PHE A 154 8.89 -0.82 4.08
CA PHE A 154 7.84 -1.69 4.59
C PHE A 154 6.51 -1.50 3.89
N LEU A 155 5.67 -2.53 3.98
CA LEU A 155 4.30 -2.53 3.53
C LEU A 155 3.38 -2.32 4.74
N LEU A 156 2.40 -1.44 4.60
CA LEU A 156 1.46 -1.13 5.67
C LEU A 156 0.02 -1.20 5.16
N ALA A 157 -0.86 -1.84 5.94
CA ALA A 157 -2.29 -1.84 5.70
C ALA A 157 -3.02 -1.53 7.01
N VAL A 158 -3.75 -0.42 7.04
CA VAL A 158 -4.51 0.05 8.20
C VAL A 158 -5.99 0.10 7.82
N TYR A 159 -6.80 -0.60 8.60
CA TYR A 159 -8.26 -0.60 8.47
C TYR A 159 -8.87 -0.10 9.77
N THR A 160 -9.76 0.87 9.65
CA THR A 160 -10.51 1.43 10.77
C THR A 160 -12.00 1.15 10.61
N SER A 161 -12.75 1.25 11.70
CA SER A 161 -14.20 1.15 11.69
C SER A 161 -14.81 1.93 12.87
N GLY A 162 -16.10 2.24 12.78
CA GLY A 162 -16.82 2.92 13.86
C GLY A 162 -16.49 4.40 14.02
N LEU A 163 -15.90 5.02 12.98
CA LEU A 163 -15.65 6.46 12.97
C LEU A 163 -16.97 7.22 12.76
N SER A 164 -17.08 8.42 13.35
CA SER A 164 -18.19 9.32 13.08
C SER A 164 -18.19 9.74 11.61
N TYR A 165 -19.35 9.78 10.98
CA TYR A 165 -19.50 10.18 9.59
C TYR A 165 -20.81 10.94 9.37
N GLY A 166 -20.79 11.90 8.44
CA GLY A 166 -21.91 12.73 8.06
C GLY A 166 -22.76 12.13 6.93
N PRO A 167 -23.72 12.89 6.43
CA PRO A 167 -24.52 12.52 5.27
C PRO A 167 -23.65 12.14 4.06
N GLY A 168 -23.95 11.02 3.41
CA GLY A 168 -23.19 10.52 2.27
C GLY A 168 -22.05 9.56 2.61
N GLY A 169 -21.90 9.18 3.91
CA GLY A 169 -20.95 8.15 4.33
C GLY A 169 -19.50 8.59 4.45
N ASN A 170 -19.21 9.89 4.28
CA ASN A 170 -17.87 10.42 4.49
C ASN A 170 -17.61 10.65 5.99
N VAL A 171 -16.42 10.30 6.45
CA VAL A 171 -16.00 10.57 7.84
C VAL A 171 -15.92 12.07 8.08
N ASP A 172 -16.48 12.54 9.20
CA ASP A 172 -16.44 13.95 9.55
C ASP A 172 -14.99 14.41 9.80
N MET A 173 -14.71 15.65 9.40
CA MET A 173 -13.43 16.31 9.69
C MET A 173 -13.33 16.56 11.19
N ALA A 174 -12.55 15.74 11.87
CA ALA A 174 -12.50 15.72 13.34
C ALA A 174 -11.46 16.67 13.94
N TYR A 175 -10.54 17.20 13.12
CA TYR A 175 -9.41 17.98 13.58
C TYR A 175 -9.35 19.37 12.94
N ALA A 176 -8.80 20.33 13.68
CA ALA A 176 -8.70 21.74 13.25
C ALA A 176 -7.86 21.96 11.99
N ASP A 177 -6.97 21.05 11.66
CA ASP A 177 -6.15 21.03 10.43
C ASP A 177 -6.88 20.45 9.21
N GLY A 178 -8.16 20.08 9.36
CA GLY A 178 -8.97 19.51 8.32
C GLY A 178 -8.73 18.01 8.08
N GLN A 179 -8.03 17.31 8.97
CA GLN A 179 -7.86 15.87 8.91
C GLN A 179 -9.06 15.13 9.52
N SER A 180 -9.41 14.00 8.93
CA SER A 180 -10.37 13.06 9.53
C SER A 180 -9.71 12.21 10.62
N ALA A 181 -10.51 11.61 11.50
CA ALA A 181 -10.01 10.75 12.56
C ALA A 181 -9.21 9.55 11.99
N GLY A 182 -9.67 8.94 10.89
CA GLY A 182 -8.99 7.83 10.25
C GLY A 182 -7.68 8.25 9.58
N SER A 183 -7.66 9.44 8.95
CA SER A 183 -6.43 10.00 8.37
C SER A 183 -5.35 10.20 9.43
N VAL A 184 -5.73 10.76 10.60
CA VAL A 184 -4.81 10.93 11.74
C VAL A 184 -4.29 9.59 12.25
N VAL A 185 -5.16 8.61 12.45
CA VAL A 185 -4.74 7.26 12.92
C VAL A 185 -3.80 6.61 11.92
N CYS A 186 -4.11 6.63 10.63
CA CYS A 186 -3.24 6.08 9.59
C CYS A 186 -1.86 6.77 9.59
N GLY A 187 -1.83 8.10 9.65
CA GLY A 187 -0.59 8.88 9.67
C GLY A 187 0.25 8.61 10.93
N GLN A 188 -0.37 8.55 12.11
CA GLN A 188 0.33 8.24 13.36
C GLN A 188 0.92 6.83 13.35
N LEU A 189 0.19 5.83 12.84
CA LEU A 189 0.70 4.47 12.73
C LEU A 189 1.87 4.37 11.74
N ALA A 190 1.85 5.11 10.64
CA ALA A 190 2.96 5.16 9.70
C ALA A 190 4.23 5.73 10.34
N VAL A 191 4.11 6.84 11.10
CA VAL A 191 5.22 7.45 11.85
C VAL A 191 5.76 6.50 12.91
N LEU A 192 4.87 5.88 13.70
CA LEU A 192 5.25 4.98 14.78
C LEU A 192 6.01 3.75 14.26
N LEU A 193 5.52 3.14 13.19
CA LEU A 193 6.16 1.96 12.59
C LEU A 193 7.51 2.33 11.95
N LYS A 194 7.58 3.49 11.26
CA LYS A 194 8.85 3.99 10.72
C LYS A 194 9.88 4.17 11.84
N ALA A 195 9.51 4.88 12.91
CA ALA A 195 10.42 5.13 14.04
C ALA A 195 10.91 3.81 14.67
N TYR A 196 10.02 2.86 14.88
CA TYR A 196 10.39 1.53 15.40
C TYR A 196 11.39 0.81 14.48
N LEU A 197 11.16 0.83 13.18
CA LEU A 197 12.06 0.17 12.22
C LEU A 197 13.42 0.88 12.11
N ASP A 198 13.44 2.22 12.18
CA ASP A 198 14.67 3.00 12.19
C ASP A 198 15.51 2.68 13.44
N GLU A 199 14.90 2.54 14.62
CA GLU A 199 15.57 2.09 15.84
C GLU A 199 16.17 0.68 15.69
N GLN A 200 15.47 -0.25 15.05
CA GLN A 200 15.98 -1.60 14.78
C GLN A 200 17.19 -1.56 13.84
N VAL A 201 17.12 -0.77 12.77
CA VAL A 201 18.26 -0.61 11.83
C VAL A 201 19.47 -0.03 12.54
N GLN A 202 19.27 0.99 13.39
CA GLN A 202 20.35 1.59 14.14
C GLN A 202 21.00 0.59 15.13
N ALA A 203 20.18 -0.17 15.87
CA ALA A 203 20.68 -1.19 16.80
C ALA A 203 21.48 -2.29 16.08
N GLU A 204 21.02 -2.74 14.90
CA GLU A 204 21.74 -3.71 14.07
C GLU A 204 23.10 -3.18 13.58
N ARG A 205 23.16 -1.88 13.21
CA ARG A 205 24.43 -1.23 12.82
C ARG A 205 25.42 -1.17 13.99
N GLU A 206 24.96 -0.71 15.15
CA GLU A 206 25.80 -0.62 16.34
C GLU A 206 26.35 -2.00 16.76
N GLN A 207 25.52 -3.03 16.63
CA GLN A 207 25.95 -4.40 16.91
C GLN A 207 27.00 -4.89 15.89
N ALA A 208 26.77 -4.63 14.59
CA ALA A 208 27.71 -5.02 13.54
C ALA A 208 29.07 -4.28 13.67
N GLU A 209 29.06 -3.00 14.06
CA GLU A 209 30.27 -2.23 14.33
C GLU A 209 31.08 -2.80 15.51
N LYS A 210 30.40 -3.20 16.60
CA LYS A 210 31.06 -3.82 17.74
C LYS A 210 31.70 -5.15 17.36
N GLU A 211 30.97 -6.02 16.64
CA GLU A 211 31.49 -7.31 16.20
C GLU A 211 32.69 -7.16 15.25
N ALA A 212 32.64 -6.18 14.35
CA ALA A 212 33.77 -5.86 13.48
C ALA A 212 35.00 -5.37 14.25
N GLU A 213 34.83 -4.52 15.26
CA GLU A 213 35.90 -4.03 16.10
C GLU A 213 36.53 -5.15 16.96
N GLU A 214 35.69 -6.00 17.56
CA GLU A 214 36.15 -7.17 18.32
C GLU A 214 36.95 -8.16 17.45
N ALA A 215 36.47 -8.40 16.21
CA ALA A 215 37.19 -9.24 15.25
C ALA A 215 38.55 -8.65 14.87
N ARG A 216 38.62 -7.33 14.64
CA ARG A 216 39.88 -6.63 14.35
C ARG A 216 40.86 -6.73 15.47
N LEU A 217 40.43 -6.52 16.73
CA LEU A 217 41.31 -6.62 17.91
C LEU A 217 41.82 -8.04 18.12
N ALA A 218 40.98 -9.06 17.90
CA ALA A 218 41.38 -10.45 17.99
C ALA A 218 42.43 -10.83 16.92
N GLU A 219 42.28 -10.29 15.70
CA GLU A 219 43.27 -10.51 14.63
C GLU A 219 44.61 -9.83 14.94
N GLU A 220 44.60 -8.61 15.49
CA GLU A 220 45.79 -7.89 15.92
C GLU A 220 46.52 -8.62 17.02
N GLN A 221 45.81 -9.17 18.02
CA GLN A 221 46.36 -9.97 19.08
C GLN A 221 47.02 -11.25 18.54
N THR A 222 46.34 -11.97 17.65
CA THR A 222 46.88 -13.18 17.03
C THR A 222 48.16 -12.91 16.24
N LYS A 223 48.21 -11.78 15.51
CA LYS A 223 49.41 -11.37 14.76
C LYS A 223 50.58 -10.99 15.70
N ALA A 224 50.30 -10.35 16.82
CA ALA A 224 51.31 -10.01 17.82
C ALA A 224 51.91 -11.26 18.47
N GLU A 225 51.07 -12.24 18.83
CA GLU A 225 51.52 -13.54 19.42
C GLU A 225 52.34 -14.39 18.45
N GLN A 226 52.13 -14.28 17.14
CA GLN A 226 52.92 -14.97 16.09
C GLN A 226 54.26 -14.31 15.78
N ALA A 227 54.46 -13.10 16.23
CA ALA A 227 55.68 -12.30 15.97
C ALA A 227 56.72 -12.39 17.11
N GLU A 228 56.34 -12.96 18.24
CA GLU A 228 57.21 -13.30 19.37
C GLU A 228 57.76 -14.74 19.24
#